data_070dc013fee3c82935194fc6802b74f3
#
_entry.id   070dc013fee3c82935194fc6802b74f3
#
_cell.length_a   1.000
_cell.length_b   1.000
_cell.length_c   1.000
_cell.angle_alpha   90.00
_cell.angle_beta   90.00
_cell.angle_gamma   90.00
#
_symmetry.space_group_name_H-M   'P 1'
#
loop_
_entity.id
_entity.type
_entity.pdbx_description
1 polymer ?
#
loop_
_entity_poly.entity_id
_entity_poly.type
_entity_poly.pdbx_seq_one_letter_code
_entity_poly.pdbx_strand_id
1 'polypeptide(L)'
;MLFCLCGCVDQHPDEASAAQDVSEETRLIVTSPAVTQICSRLDLDLVGVCQTNSTLPEKYQDLTKVGMAMNPDLEILKSLNPDYVLSPSSLESDLQPKYASIGVKSIFLNLKSVEGMYSSIEGLGKKFGRKQQAAAMLEEFDSFMKEYKDKNGDKESPKVLVLMGLPGSYIVATDGSYVGSLVKLAGGTNIYGD
;
A
#
# COMPACT_ATOMS: atom_id res chain seq x y z
N MET A 1 -71.70 -4.04 -0.89
CA MET A 1 -70.84 -4.02 0.28
C MET A 1 -69.49 -4.58 -0.18
N LEU A 2 -68.58 -3.67 -0.55
CA LEU A 2 -67.33 -4.01 -1.22
C LEU A 2 -66.20 -3.78 -0.24
N PHE A 3 -65.55 -4.84 0.23
CA PHE A 3 -64.39 -4.76 1.12
C PHE A 3 -63.12 -4.69 0.31
N CYS A 4 -62.42 -3.54 0.36
CA CYS A 4 -61.15 -3.33 -0.24
C CYS A 4 -60.06 -3.66 0.81
N LEU A 5 -59.34 -4.78 0.67
CA LEU A 5 -58.14 -5.13 1.42
C LEU A 5 -56.93 -4.45 0.82
N CYS A 6 -56.44 -3.45 1.50
CA CYS A 6 -55.17 -2.77 1.17
C CYS A 6 -54.05 -3.56 1.83
N GLY A 7 -53.27 -4.31 1.05
CA GLY A 7 -52.04 -4.98 1.49
C GLY A 7 -50.89 -3.97 1.50
N CYS A 8 -50.38 -3.66 2.70
CA CYS A 8 -49.09 -2.98 2.87
C CYS A 8 -47.96 -3.94 2.47
N VAL A 9 -47.23 -3.60 1.40
CA VAL A 9 -45.97 -4.20 1.09
C VAL A 9 -44.90 -3.40 1.82
N ASP A 10 -44.28 -4.00 2.84
CA ASP A 10 -43.05 -3.49 3.45
C ASP A 10 -41.90 -3.55 2.44
N GLN A 11 -41.54 -2.42 1.88
CA GLN A 11 -40.32 -2.26 1.15
C GLN A 11 -39.17 -2.05 2.16
N HIS A 12 -38.40 -3.10 2.40
CA HIS A 12 -37.04 -2.94 2.93
C HIS A 12 -36.22 -2.13 1.92
N PRO A 13 -35.54 -1.04 2.34
CA PRO A 13 -34.57 -0.43 1.48
C PRO A 13 -33.33 -1.35 1.46
N ASP A 14 -33.08 -1.98 0.31
CA ASP A 14 -31.81 -2.59 0.00
C ASP A 14 -30.73 -1.55 0.22
N GLU A 15 -29.86 -1.78 1.21
CA GLU A 15 -28.58 -1.10 1.32
C GLU A 15 -27.68 -1.51 0.13
N ALA A 16 -27.97 -0.93 -1.02
CA ALA A 16 -27.01 -0.88 -2.11
C ALA A 16 -25.83 -0.02 -1.62
N SER A 17 -24.82 -0.68 -1.09
CA SER A 17 -23.49 -0.11 -0.89
C SER A 17 -23.10 0.59 -2.18
N ALA A 18 -23.22 1.91 -2.20
CA ALA A 18 -22.76 2.75 -3.30
C ALA A 18 -21.24 2.55 -3.41
N ALA A 19 -20.83 1.69 -4.33
CA ALA A 19 -19.51 1.75 -4.91
C ALA A 19 -19.43 3.14 -5.55
N GLN A 20 -18.81 4.10 -4.85
CA GLN A 20 -18.49 5.39 -5.42
C GLN A 20 -17.60 5.12 -6.62
N ASP A 21 -18.15 5.37 -7.78
CA ASP A 21 -17.43 5.42 -9.05
C ASP A 21 -16.36 6.52 -8.89
N VAL A 22 -15.12 6.10 -8.60
CA VAL A 22 -14.00 7.03 -8.46
C VAL A 22 -13.66 7.46 -9.87
N SER A 23 -14.10 8.66 -10.26
CA SER A 23 -13.84 9.25 -11.57
C SER A 23 -12.35 9.20 -11.93
N GLU A 24 -12.06 9.16 -13.25
CA GLU A 24 -10.70 9.09 -13.82
C GLU A 24 -9.74 10.23 -13.40
N GLU A 25 -10.19 11.17 -12.58
CA GLU A 25 -9.47 12.39 -12.20
C GLU A 25 -8.99 12.43 -10.73
N THR A 26 -8.96 11.30 -10.00
CA THR A 26 -8.49 11.31 -8.60
C THR A 26 -7.02 11.74 -8.54
N ARG A 27 -6.75 12.85 -7.87
CA ARG A 27 -5.42 13.46 -7.75
C ARG A 27 -4.65 12.83 -6.59
N LEU A 28 -3.65 12.04 -6.91
CA LEU A 28 -2.85 11.30 -5.94
C LEU A 28 -1.44 11.87 -5.82
N ILE A 29 -0.95 11.99 -4.61
CA ILE A 29 0.46 12.26 -4.31
C ILE A 29 1.04 11.08 -3.55
N VAL A 30 2.28 10.72 -3.85
CA VAL A 30 3.01 9.64 -3.18
C VAL A 30 4.30 10.17 -2.56
N THR A 31 4.53 9.86 -1.29
CA THR A 31 5.70 10.34 -0.54
C THR A 31 6.80 9.30 -0.32
N SER A 32 6.74 8.15 -1.02
CA SER A 32 7.72 7.08 -0.85
C SER A 32 8.03 6.38 -2.19
N PRO A 33 9.31 6.07 -2.51
CA PRO A 33 9.65 5.34 -3.71
C PRO A 33 8.95 3.99 -3.83
N ALA A 34 8.84 3.24 -2.71
CA ALA A 34 8.17 1.94 -2.69
C ALA A 34 6.68 2.06 -3.05
N VAL A 35 5.99 3.05 -2.48
CA VAL A 35 4.57 3.32 -2.81
C VAL A 35 4.43 3.80 -4.25
N THR A 36 5.40 4.57 -4.78
CA THR A 36 5.41 4.99 -6.19
C THR A 36 5.49 3.80 -7.14
N GLN A 37 6.30 2.78 -6.82
CA GLN A 37 6.37 1.54 -7.60
C GLN A 37 5.03 0.78 -7.58
N ILE A 38 4.39 0.68 -6.42
CA ILE A 38 3.06 0.06 -6.28
C ILE A 38 2.03 0.79 -7.14
N CYS A 39 1.99 2.14 -7.07
CA CYS A 39 1.07 2.94 -7.88
C CYS A 39 1.31 2.76 -9.38
N SER A 40 2.57 2.63 -9.81
CA SER A 40 2.92 2.34 -11.21
C SER A 40 2.38 0.99 -11.66
N ARG A 41 2.52 -0.05 -10.84
CA ARG A 41 2.02 -1.39 -11.13
C ARG A 41 0.48 -1.45 -11.14
N LEU A 42 -0.17 -0.62 -10.33
CA LEU A 42 -1.63 -0.46 -10.32
C LEU A 42 -2.15 0.45 -11.43
N ASP A 43 -1.27 1.02 -12.24
CA ASP A 43 -1.62 2.00 -13.28
C ASP A 43 -2.42 3.19 -12.74
N LEU A 44 -2.01 3.72 -11.60
CA LEU A 44 -2.58 4.93 -11.02
C LEU A 44 -1.86 6.17 -11.54
N ASP A 45 -2.60 7.25 -11.76
CA ASP A 45 -2.03 8.54 -12.11
C ASP A 45 -1.67 9.34 -10.85
N LEU A 46 -0.53 10.02 -10.91
CA LEU A 46 -0.01 10.82 -9.80
C LEU A 46 0.17 12.27 -10.25
N VAL A 47 -0.02 13.21 -9.32
CA VAL A 47 0.25 14.65 -9.54
C VAL A 47 1.52 15.12 -8.82
N GLY A 48 2.09 14.28 -7.94
CA GLY A 48 3.32 14.57 -7.23
C GLY A 48 3.95 13.32 -6.62
N VAL A 49 5.26 13.32 -6.49
CA VAL A 49 6.05 12.20 -5.94
C VAL A 49 7.12 12.69 -4.97
N CYS A 50 7.63 11.79 -4.14
CA CYS A 50 8.73 12.12 -3.22
C CYS A 50 10.01 12.50 -3.95
N GLN A 51 10.81 13.34 -3.30
CA GLN A 51 12.20 13.53 -3.66
C GLN A 51 13.02 12.31 -3.19
N THR A 52 13.77 11.70 -4.10
CA THR A 52 14.56 10.48 -3.82
C THR A 52 15.72 10.35 -4.79
N ASN A 53 16.77 9.63 -4.36
CA ASN A 53 17.87 9.19 -5.23
C ASN A 53 17.59 7.82 -5.90
N SER A 54 16.49 7.16 -5.53
CA SER A 54 16.06 5.92 -6.18
C SER A 54 15.43 6.23 -7.54
N THR A 55 15.63 5.33 -8.51
CA THR A 55 14.98 5.45 -9.82
C THR A 55 13.47 5.26 -9.67
N LEU A 56 12.71 6.27 -10.07
CA LEU A 56 11.26 6.21 -10.15
C LEU A 56 10.82 5.63 -11.50
N PRO A 57 9.59 5.05 -11.58
CA PRO A 57 8.99 4.68 -12.87
C PRO A 57 8.99 5.85 -13.86
N GLU A 58 9.26 5.56 -15.14
CA GLU A 58 9.43 6.58 -16.18
C GLU A 58 8.26 7.59 -16.20
N LYS A 59 7.02 7.12 -16.13
CA LYS A 59 5.82 7.97 -16.14
C LYS A 59 5.73 8.99 -14.98
N TYR A 60 6.58 8.87 -13.94
CA TYR A 60 6.55 9.74 -12.76
C TYR A 60 7.82 10.54 -12.55
N GLN A 61 8.84 10.39 -13.42
CA GLN A 61 10.14 11.03 -13.23
C GLN A 61 10.05 12.56 -13.27
N ASP A 62 9.20 13.10 -14.13
CA ASP A 62 9.07 14.55 -14.37
C ASP A 62 8.00 15.21 -13.47
N LEU A 63 7.32 14.42 -12.61
CA LEU A 63 6.32 14.98 -11.71
C LEU A 63 6.94 15.86 -10.63
N THR A 64 6.14 16.79 -10.12
CA THR A 64 6.50 17.68 -9.02
C THR A 64 7.01 16.89 -7.81
N LYS A 65 8.18 17.27 -7.30
CA LYS A 65 8.78 16.65 -6.11
C LYS A 65 8.25 17.35 -4.85
N VAL A 66 7.58 16.57 -4.00
CA VAL A 66 6.92 17.07 -2.78
C VAL A 66 7.79 16.94 -1.52
N GLY A 67 9.10 16.88 -1.67
CA GLY A 67 10.03 16.72 -0.55
C GLY A 67 10.34 15.26 -0.22
N MET A 68 11.11 15.05 0.84
CA MET A 68 11.56 13.73 1.27
C MET A 68 10.45 12.95 2.00
N ALA A 69 10.49 11.62 1.98
CA ALA A 69 9.46 10.77 2.57
C ALA A 69 9.16 11.09 4.05
N MET A 70 10.19 11.35 4.86
CA MET A 70 10.03 11.67 6.28
C MET A 70 9.68 13.14 6.56
N ASN A 71 9.94 14.01 5.60
CA ASN A 71 9.67 15.45 5.72
C ASN A 71 9.17 16.02 4.39
N PRO A 72 7.92 15.71 4.02
CA PRO A 72 7.30 16.28 2.82
C PRO A 72 7.05 17.79 2.99
N ASP A 73 7.13 18.52 1.89
CA ASP A 73 6.82 19.93 1.82
C ASP A 73 5.29 20.12 1.75
N LEU A 74 4.71 20.58 2.84
CA LEU A 74 3.25 20.71 2.97
C LEU A 74 2.68 21.84 2.08
N GLU A 75 3.46 22.85 1.75
CA GLU A 75 3.03 23.93 0.86
C GLU A 75 2.92 23.43 -0.58
N ILE A 76 3.93 22.70 -1.05
CA ILE A 76 3.91 22.04 -2.36
C ILE A 76 2.77 21.02 -2.42
N LEU A 77 2.62 20.17 -1.39
CA LEU A 77 1.52 19.21 -1.30
C LEU A 77 0.17 19.90 -1.46
N LYS A 78 -0.07 20.97 -0.70
CA LYS A 78 -1.32 21.70 -0.74
C LYS A 78 -1.55 22.41 -2.10
N SER A 79 -0.49 22.94 -2.71
CA SER A 79 -0.58 23.64 -4.00
C SER A 79 -1.01 22.71 -5.15
N LEU A 80 -0.70 21.43 -5.06
CA LEU A 80 -1.10 20.40 -6.03
C LEU A 80 -2.56 19.97 -5.87
N ASN A 81 -3.26 20.44 -4.83
CA ASN A 81 -4.67 20.11 -4.55
C ASN A 81 -4.99 18.62 -4.69
N PRO A 82 -4.34 17.72 -3.92
CA PRO A 82 -4.57 16.30 -4.01
C PRO A 82 -5.85 15.88 -3.27
N ASP A 83 -6.50 14.82 -3.78
CA ASP A 83 -7.58 14.13 -3.06
C ASP A 83 -7.01 13.24 -1.95
N TYR A 84 -5.87 12.60 -2.23
CA TYR A 84 -5.18 11.72 -1.27
C TYR A 84 -3.67 11.84 -1.37
N VAL A 85 -3.02 11.71 -0.20
CA VAL A 85 -1.58 11.47 -0.08
C VAL A 85 -1.36 10.03 0.39
N LEU A 86 -0.55 9.28 -0.35
CA LEU A 86 -0.20 7.89 -0.05
C LEU A 86 1.19 7.83 0.58
N SER A 87 1.30 7.21 1.75
CA SER A 87 2.54 7.12 2.53
C SER A 87 2.70 5.72 3.13
N PRO A 88 3.92 5.28 3.51
CA PRO A 88 4.08 4.04 4.26
C PRO A 88 3.59 4.20 5.71
N SER A 89 2.97 3.16 6.28
CA SER A 89 2.41 3.18 7.64
C SER A 89 3.46 3.33 8.75
N SER A 90 4.72 3.09 8.44
CA SER A 90 5.81 3.36 9.39
C SER A 90 5.99 4.86 9.73
N LEU A 91 5.44 5.75 8.90
CA LEU A 91 5.49 7.20 9.07
C LEU A 91 4.13 7.80 9.49
N GLU A 92 3.12 6.96 9.75
CA GLU A 92 1.75 7.40 10.00
C GLU A 92 1.65 8.33 11.21
N SER A 93 2.25 7.96 12.34
CA SER A 93 2.22 8.77 13.57
C SER A 93 2.75 10.19 13.38
N ASP A 94 3.75 10.35 12.51
CA ASP A 94 4.41 11.63 12.29
C ASP A 94 3.74 12.47 11.18
N LEU A 95 3.21 11.80 10.16
CA LEU A 95 2.72 12.46 8.95
C LEU A 95 1.20 12.69 8.96
N GLN A 96 0.41 11.83 9.58
CA GLN A 96 -1.04 11.98 9.61
C GLN A 96 -1.50 13.33 10.18
N PRO A 97 -0.96 13.81 11.33
CA PRO A 97 -1.32 15.13 11.86
C PRO A 97 -0.94 16.29 10.91
N LYS A 98 0.19 16.15 10.21
CA LYS A 98 0.67 17.17 9.25
C LYS A 98 -0.27 17.25 8.04
N TYR A 99 -0.67 16.11 7.45
CA TYR A 99 -1.61 16.10 6.33
C TYR A 99 -3.00 16.61 6.74
N ALA A 100 -3.47 16.23 7.94
CA ALA A 100 -4.72 16.73 8.49
C ALA A 100 -4.70 18.26 8.68
N SER A 101 -3.57 18.85 9.11
CA SER A 101 -3.44 20.30 9.32
C SER A 101 -3.60 21.13 8.04
N ILE A 102 -3.32 20.53 6.89
CA ILE A 102 -3.53 21.18 5.57
C ILE A 102 -4.83 20.72 4.87
N GLY A 103 -5.65 19.91 5.55
CA GLY A 103 -6.95 19.45 5.05
C GLY A 103 -6.87 18.36 3.99
N VAL A 104 -5.74 17.64 3.86
CA VAL A 104 -5.53 16.60 2.86
C VAL A 104 -5.80 15.22 3.47
N LYS A 105 -6.56 14.38 2.77
CA LYS A 105 -6.79 12.98 3.16
C LYS A 105 -5.53 12.16 2.93
N SER A 106 -5.23 11.25 3.86
CA SER A 106 -4.07 10.36 3.76
C SER A 106 -4.47 8.89 3.79
N ILE A 107 -3.69 8.07 3.09
CA ILE A 107 -3.78 6.61 3.13
C ILE A 107 -2.38 6.08 3.44
N PHE A 108 -2.29 5.26 4.48
CA PHE A 108 -1.03 4.67 4.92
C PHE A 108 -0.99 3.18 4.57
N LEU A 109 0.00 2.80 3.75
CA LEU A 109 0.17 1.44 3.27
C LEU A 109 1.00 0.64 4.27
N ASN A 110 0.54 -0.55 4.63
CA ASN A 110 1.30 -1.45 5.47
C ASN A 110 2.40 -2.15 4.66
N LEU A 111 3.61 -1.60 4.73
CA LEU A 111 4.80 -2.17 4.10
C LEU A 111 5.72 -2.88 5.11
N LYS A 112 5.21 -3.25 6.29
CA LYS A 112 5.99 -3.92 7.35
C LYS A 112 6.17 -5.42 7.10
N SER A 113 5.36 -6.01 6.24
CA SER A 113 5.47 -7.40 5.80
C SER A 113 5.03 -7.53 4.34
N VAL A 114 5.39 -8.64 3.69
CA VAL A 114 4.93 -8.95 2.33
C VAL A 114 3.41 -9.10 2.29
N GLU A 115 2.82 -9.77 3.26
CA GLU A 115 1.36 -9.91 3.39
C GLU A 115 0.67 -8.56 3.56
N GLY A 116 1.19 -7.69 4.45
CA GLY A 116 0.69 -6.34 4.64
C GLY A 116 0.76 -5.49 3.37
N MET A 117 1.83 -5.64 2.59
CA MET A 117 2.00 -4.96 1.31
C MET A 117 0.92 -5.40 0.31
N TYR A 118 0.71 -6.70 0.13
CA TYR A 118 -0.31 -7.19 -0.81
C TYR A 118 -1.73 -6.86 -0.37
N SER A 119 -2.04 -6.89 0.93
CA SER A 119 -3.31 -6.40 1.47
C SER A 119 -3.53 -4.91 1.16
N SER A 120 -2.46 -4.10 1.25
CA SER A 120 -2.52 -2.68 0.88
C SER A 120 -2.73 -2.48 -0.63
N ILE A 121 -2.08 -3.29 -1.48
CA ILE A 121 -2.26 -3.29 -2.94
C ILE A 121 -3.71 -3.60 -3.30
N GLU A 122 -4.29 -4.64 -2.70
CA GLU A 122 -5.69 -5.01 -2.90
C GLU A 122 -6.65 -3.89 -2.48
N GLY A 123 -6.39 -3.28 -1.31
CA GLY A 123 -7.14 -2.13 -0.82
C GLY A 123 -7.11 -0.92 -1.76
N LEU A 124 -5.93 -0.59 -2.31
CA LEU A 124 -5.80 0.47 -3.33
C LEU A 124 -6.53 0.10 -4.62
N GLY A 125 -6.37 -1.14 -5.10
CA GLY A 125 -7.07 -1.63 -6.28
C GLY A 125 -8.59 -1.54 -6.16
N LYS A 126 -9.13 -1.88 -4.99
CA LYS A 126 -10.55 -1.74 -4.68
C LYS A 126 -10.99 -0.27 -4.64
N LYS A 127 -10.19 0.59 -3.98
CA LYS A 127 -10.52 1.99 -3.77
C LYS A 127 -10.48 2.82 -5.05
N PHE A 128 -9.49 2.59 -5.90
CA PHE A 128 -9.23 3.39 -7.10
C PHE A 128 -9.60 2.68 -8.42
N GLY A 129 -10.46 1.66 -8.37
CA GLY A 129 -10.96 1.00 -9.58
C GLY A 129 -9.91 0.17 -10.34
N ARG A 130 -8.84 -0.26 -9.68
CA ARG A 130 -7.72 -1.03 -10.26
C ARG A 130 -7.68 -2.48 -9.75
N LYS A 131 -8.87 -3.08 -9.55
CA LYS A 131 -8.99 -4.45 -9.03
C LYS A 131 -8.29 -5.49 -9.90
N GLN A 132 -8.32 -5.33 -11.22
CA GLN A 132 -7.68 -6.26 -12.15
C GLN A 132 -6.15 -6.20 -12.03
N GLN A 133 -5.58 -5.01 -11.95
CA GLN A 133 -4.14 -4.81 -11.77
C GLN A 133 -3.67 -5.36 -10.41
N ALA A 134 -4.43 -5.10 -9.35
CA ALA A 134 -4.15 -5.66 -8.03
C ALA A 134 -4.20 -7.20 -8.05
N ALA A 135 -5.25 -7.79 -8.63
CA ALA A 135 -5.37 -9.24 -8.75
C ALA A 135 -4.22 -9.87 -9.55
N ALA A 136 -3.81 -9.24 -10.66
CA ALA A 136 -2.67 -9.71 -11.44
C ALA A 136 -1.35 -9.70 -10.63
N MET A 137 -1.13 -8.68 -9.79
CA MET A 137 0.05 -8.63 -8.90
C MET A 137 0.02 -9.75 -7.85
N LEU A 138 -1.14 -10.06 -7.28
CA LEU A 138 -1.29 -11.15 -6.31
C LEU A 138 -1.08 -12.51 -6.99
N GLU A 139 -1.67 -12.74 -8.15
CA GLU A 139 -1.51 -13.98 -8.91
C GLU A 139 -0.05 -14.23 -9.34
N GLU A 140 0.66 -13.19 -9.77
CA GLU A 140 2.10 -13.27 -10.06
C GLU A 140 2.89 -13.71 -8.83
N PHE A 141 2.61 -13.13 -7.66
CA PHE A 141 3.25 -13.49 -6.41
C PHE A 141 2.94 -14.92 -5.99
N ASP A 142 1.66 -15.31 -6.02
CA ASP A 142 1.24 -16.67 -5.65
C ASP A 142 1.87 -17.73 -6.56
N SER A 143 1.92 -17.46 -7.86
CA SER A 143 2.56 -18.32 -8.84
C SER A 143 4.05 -18.46 -8.59
N PHE A 144 4.75 -17.35 -8.33
CA PHE A 144 6.16 -17.36 -7.94
C PHE A 144 6.39 -18.14 -6.66
N MET A 145 5.58 -17.93 -5.62
CA MET A 145 5.72 -18.60 -4.33
C MET A 145 5.44 -20.09 -4.44
N LYS A 146 4.50 -20.49 -5.29
CA LYS A 146 4.23 -21.92 -5.57
C LYS A 146 5.44 -22.58 -6.22
N GLU A 147 5.97 -22.00 -7.30
CA GLU A 147 7.16 -22.51 -7.99
C GLU A 147 8.38 -22.55 -7.06
N TYR A 148 8.54 -21.53 -6.23
CA TYR A 148 9.63 -21.46 -5.25
C TYR A 148 9.51 -22.59 -4.22
N LYS A 149 8.33 -22.84 -3.67
CA LYS A 149 8.08 -23.92 -2.71
C LYS A 149 8.26 -25.29 -3.34
N ASP A 150 7.79 -25.50 -4.57
CA ASP A 150 7.97 -26.76 -5.28
C ASP A 150 9.47 -27.11 -5.49
N LYS A 151 10.32 -26.08 -5.70
CA LYS A 151 11.78 -26.27 -5.88
C LYS A 151 12.56 -26.40 -4.58
N ASN A 152 12.05 -25.86 -3.47
CA ASN A 152 12.82 -25.70 -2.24
C ASN A 152 12.16 -26.30 -1.00
N GLY A 153 10.93 -26.78 -1.08
CA GLY A 153 10.15 -27.23 0.07
C GLY A 153 10.75 -28.42 0.85
N ASP A 154 11.53 -29.26 0.17
CA ASP A 154 12.21 -30.43 0.78
C ASP A 154 13.60 -30.09 1.35
N LYS A 155 14.05 -28.83 1.23
CA LYS A 155 15.35 -28.41 1.73
C LYS A 155 15.29 -28.08 3.22
N GLU A 156 16.40 -28.38 3.91
CA GLU A 156 16.54 -28.02 5.32
C GLU A 156 16.45 -26.49 5.50
N SER A 157 15.69 -26.06 6.52
CA SER A 157 15.51 -24.65 6.86
C SER A 157 16.80 -24.05 7.47
N PRO A 158 17.50 -23.15 6.79
CA PRO A 158 18.69 -22.52 7.35
C PRO A 158 18.34 -21.57 8.49
N LYS A 159 19.19 -21.53 9.53
CA LYS A 159 19.12 -20.50 10.57
C LYS A 159 19.75 -19.21 10.06
N VAL A 160 19.01 -18.10 10.14
CA VAL A 160 19.41 -16.81 9.57
C VAL A 160 19.43 -15.74 10.66
N LEU A 161 20.50 -14.95 10.69
CA LEU A 161 20.59 -13.69 11.45
C LEU A 161 20.66 -12.54 10.45
N VAL A 162 19.73 -11.60 10.56
CA VAL A 162 19.71 -10.40 9.70
C VAL A 162 20.10 -9.18 10.51
N LEU A 163 21.19 -8.53 10.10
CA LEU A 163 21.71 -7.32 10.73
C LEU A 163 21.67 -6.16 9.72
N MET A 164 21.11 -5.02 10.11
CA MET A 164 21.20 -3.76 9.39
C MET A 164 22.23 -2.86 10.07
N GLY A 165 23.32 -2.56 9.37
CA GLY A 165 24.38 -1.68 9.86
C GLY A 165 23.94 -0.22 9.88
N LEU A 166 24.24 0.46 10.98
CA LEU A 166 24.12 1.90 11.16
C LEU A 166 25.49 2.46 11.59
N PRO A 167 25.78 3.76 11.39
CA PRO A 167 27.00 4.35 11.91
C PRO A 167 27.15 4.11 13.43
N GLY A 168 28.13 3.29 13.84
CA GLY A 168 28.40 2.97 15.24
C GLY A 168 27.49 1.95 15.91
N SER A 169 26.52 1.34 15.17
CA SER A 169 25.59 0.34 15.72
C SER A 169 25.01 -0.58 14.64
N TYR A 170 24.15 -1.49 15.06
CA TYR A 170 23.36 -2.30 14.14
C TYR A 170 21.97 -2.60 14.74
N ILE A 171 21.01 -2.83 13.87
CA ILE A 171 19.66 -3.27 14.23
C ILE A 171 19.51 -4.72 13.79
N VAL A 172 18.91 -5.54 14.67
CA VAL A 172 18.54 -6.93 14.37
C VAL A 172 17.12 -6.95 13.78
N ALA A 173 16.95 -7.58 12.64
CA ALA A 173 15.62 -7.78 12.07
C ALA A 173 14.94 -8.98 12.75
N THR A 174 13.78 -8.76 13.36
CA THR A 174 12.91 -9.79 13.92
C THR A 174 11.91 -10.30 12.88
N ASP A 175 11.17 -11.37 13.19
CA ASP A 175 10.13 -11.93 12.33
C ASP A 175 9.01 -10.93 11.98
N GLY A 176 8.72 -9.99 12.88
CA GLY A 176 7.76 -8.89 12.66
C GLY A 176 8.24 -7.80 11.71
N SER A 177 9.52 -7.83 11.26
CA SER A 177 10.03 -6.89 10.27
C SER A 177 9.78 -7.37 8.84
N TYR A 178 9.81 -6.42 7.86
CA TYR A 178 9.70 -6.77 6.44
C TYR A 178 10.75 -7.80 6.01
N VAL A 179 12.01 -7.62 6.41
CA VAL A 179 13.10 -8.53 6.08
C VAL A 179 12.93 -9.89 6.76
N GLY A 180 12.48 -9.92 8.03
CA GLY A 180 12.15 -11.15 8.72
C GLY A 180 11.02 -11.92 8.02
N SER A 181 9.99 -11.23 7.54
CA SER A 181 8.92 -11.85 6.74
C SER A 181 9.45 -12.48 5.45
N LEU A 182 10.45 -11.87 4.79
CA LEU A 182 11.11 -12.45 3.61
C LEU A 182 11.92 -13.70 3.96
N VAL A 183 12.66 -13.70 5.08
CA VAL A 183 13.39 -14.89 5.56
C VAL A 183 12.43 -16.05 5.74
N LYS A 184 11.30 -15.83 6.39
CA LYS A 184 10.26 -16.85 6.60
C LYS A 184 9.66 -17.36 5.28
N LEU A 185 9.32 -16.45 4.35
CA LEU A 185 8.80 -16.81 3.03
C LEU A 185 9.81 -17.64 2.23
N ALA A 186 11.10 -17.34 2.36
CA ALA A 186 12.19 -18.09 1.74
C ALA A 186 12.49 -19.44 2.42
N GLY A 187 11.75 -19.82 3.47
CA GLY A 187 11.95 -21.09 4.18
C GLY A 187 13.07 -21.06 5.21
N GLY A 188 13.63 -19.88 5.55
CA GLY A 188 14.60 -19.70 6.60
C GLY A 188 13.96 -19.56 7.99
N THR A 189 14.74 -19.86 9.02
CA THR A 189 14.38 -19.62 10.42
C THR A 189 15.19 -18.46 10.94
N ASN A 190 14.54 -17.36 11.29
CA ASN A 190 15.23 -16.23 11.94
C ASN A 190 15.60 -16.63 13.37
N ILE A 191 16.87 -16.47 13.75
CA ILE A 191 17.34 -16.82 15.12
C ILE A 191 16.91 -15.79 16.17
N TYR A 192 16.54 -14.57 15.74
CA TYR A 192 15.84 -13.58 16.53
C TYR A 192 14.37 -13.56 16.05
N GLY A 193 13.58 -14.48 16.59
CA GLY A 193 12.11 -14.48 16.44
C GLY A 193 11.46 -13.22 17.04
N ASP A 194 10.19 -13.28 17.35
CA ASP A 194 9.44 -12.18 18.00
C ASP A 194 9.88 -11.93 19.45
#